data_911defce30fc5edfedc2194a1389fa8a
#
_entry.id   911defce30fc5edfedc2194a1389fa8a
#
_cell.length_a   1.000
_cell.length_b   1.000
_cell.length_c   1.000
_cell.angle_alpha   90.00
_cell.angle_beta   90.00
_cell.angle_gamma   90.00
#
_symmetry.space_group_name_H-M   'P 1'
#
loop_
_entity.id
_entity.type
_entity.pdbx_description
1 polymer ?
#
loop_
_entity_poly.entity_id
_entity_poly.type
_entity_poly.pdbx_seq_one_letter_code
_entity_poly.pdbx_strand_id
1 'polypeptide(L)'
;MHLEEALSSKMDIKAFIFDMDGLLFDSERIVQRSWEMAGDELGIPHMGDVIYHTLGMNRTGRNEYFRKYIREDFPFEEFGRLTRDNFWKIVDKEGLPLKKGVKELLAYGKSQGYKMAVATSSSREYAMGNLIRAGIDPYFDSVICGDMVKKAKPDPEIYQKASESLGIPPEYCMAFEDAPGGILSAHQAGMQVIMVPDLVQPTEEIRKLTYRVCDSLADVIGDGKSGFFPVPGGFQAR
;
A
#
# COMPACT_ATOMS: atom_id res chain seq x y z
N MET A 1 23.87 -26.01 17.55
CA MET A 1 24.74 -25.03 16.92
C MET A 1 24.72 -25.19 15.40
N HIS A 2 23.56 -25.36 14.76
CA HIS A 2 23.43 -25.44 13.27
C HIS A 2 22.05 -25.04 12.76
N LEU A 3 21.10 -24.62 13.59
CA LEU A 3 19.78 -24.16 13.15
C LEU A 3 19.67 -22.62 13.06
N GLU A 4 20.46 -21.88 13.81
CA GLU A 4 20.49 -20.41 13.75
C GLU A 4 21.34 -19.86 12.58
N GLU A 5 22.35 -20.62 12.13
CA GLU A 5 23.17 -20.26 10.96
C GLU A 5 22.42 -20.46 9.63
N ALA A 6 21.45 -21.37 9.57
CA ALA A 6 20.65 -21.61 8.37
C ALA A 6 19.56 -20.54 8.14
N LEU A 7 19.19 -19.75 9.14
CA LEU A 7 18.23 -18.66 9.05
C LEU A 7 18.88 -17.31 8.72
N SER A 8 20.19 -17.22 8.70
CA SER A 8 20.96 -16.04 8.31
C SER A 8 21.51 -16.14 6.88
N SER A 9 20.80 -16.77 5.93
CA SER A 9 21.01 -16.43 4.54
C SER A 9 20.55 -14.99 4.36
N LYS A 10 21.49 -14.04 4.40
CA LYS A 10 21.27 -12.63 4.06
C LYS A 10 20.46 -12.61 2.79
N MET A 11 19.17 -12.26 2.88
CA MET A 11 18.38 -12.02 1.67
C MET A 11 19.10 -10.93 0.89
N ASP A 12 19.51 -11.26 -0.34
CA ASP A 12 20.22 -10.32 -1.22
C ASP A 12 19.20 -9.38 -1.88
N ILE A 13 18.45 -8.63 -1.05
CA ILE A 13 17.46 -7.67 -1.54
C ILE A 13 18.19 -6.50 -2.20
N LYS A 14 17.77 -6.15 -3.41
CA LYS A 14 18.34 -5.08 -4.25
C LYS A 14 17.33 -4.00 -4.59
N ALA A 15 16.04 -4.29 -4.42
CA ALA A 15 14.97 -3.34 -4.71
C ALA A 15 13.85 -3.38 -3.68
N PHE A 16 13.22 -2.22 -3.47
CA PHE A 16 11.99 -2.04 -2.72
C PHE A 16 10.87 -1.65 -3.66
N ILE A 17 9.73 -2.33 -3.56
CA ILE A 17 8.55 -2.03 -4.36
C ILE A 17 7.38 -1.78 -3.41
N PHE A 18 6.80 -0.60 -3.49
CA PHE A 18 5.79 -0.13 -2.56
C PHE A 18 4.41 -0.09 -3.22
N ASP A 19 3.39 -0.62 -2.54
CA ASP A 19 2.04 -0.14 -2.79
C ASP A 19 1.92 1.33 -2.38
N MET A 20 0.81 1.98 -2.71
CA MET A 20 0.65 3.41 -2.47
C MET A 20 -0.47 3.72 -1.48
N ASP A 21 -1.71 3.36 -1.83
CA ASP A 21 -2.89 3.71 -1.05
C ASP A 21 -3.03 2.79 0.17
N GLY A 22 -3.11 3.37 1.38
CA GLY A 22 -3.08 2.61 2.63
C GLY A 22 -1.69 2.26 3.13
N LEU A 23 -0.65 2.31 2.28
CA LEU A 23 0.74 2.03 2.65
C LEU A 23 1.62 3.29 2.73
N LEU A 24 1.79 4.01 1.62
CA LEU A 24 2.54 5.28 1.59
C LEU A 24 1.68 6.43 2.09
N PHE A 25 0.39 6.43 1.72
CA PHE A 25 -0.57 7.47 2.08
C PHE A 25 -1.69 6.92 2.97
N ASP A 26 -2.12 7.72 3.94
CA ASP A 26 -3.31 7.48 4.76
C ASP A 26 -4.58 7.88 3.98
N SER A 27 -4.74 7.30 2.79
CA SER A 27 -5.82 7.60 1.84
C SER A 27 -7.17 7.08 2.31
N GLU A 28 -7.19 5.96 3.04
CA GLU A 28 -8.43 5.33 3.48
C GLU A 28 -9.24 6.22 4.43
N ARG A 29 -8.59 7.00 5.30
CA ARG A 29 -9.28 7.98 6.15
C ARG A 29 -9.89 9.11 5.34
N ILE A 30 -9.26 9.52 4.25
CA ILE A 30 -9.83 10.52 3.34
C ILE A 30 -11.02 9.94 2.59
N VAL A 31 -10.94 8.68 2.14
CA VAL A 31 -12.07 7.97 1.53
C VAL A 31 -13.23 7.88 2.52
N GLN A 32 -13.01 7.47 3.77
CA GLN A 32 -14.03 7.41 4.81
C GLN A 32 -14.75 8.75 4.98
N ARG A 33 -13.99 9.84 5.11
CA ARG A 33 -14.55 11.20 5.24
C ARG A 33 -15.33 11.62 3.99
N SER A 34 -14.83 11.28 2.81
CA SER A 34 -15.51 11.59 1.56
C SER A 34 -16.83 10.82 1.39
N TRP A 35 -16.90 9.59 1.91
CA TRP A 35 -18.15 8.82 1.94
C TRP A 35 -19.16 9.41 2.91
N GLU A 36 -18.72 9.84 4.11
CA GLU A 36 -19.60 10.51 5.07
C GLU A 36 -20.20 11.77 4.46
N MET A 37 -19.36 12.63 3.86
CA MET A 37 -19.83 13.86 3.21
C MET A 37 -20.80 13.56 2.05
N ALA A 38 -20.51 12.56 1.22
CA ALA A 38 -21.38 12.16 0.12
C ALA A 38 -22.72 11.58 0.64
N GLY A 39 -22.67 10.84 1.72
CA GLY A 39 -23.87 10.32 2.40
C GLY A 39 -24.75 11.44 2.95
N ASP A 40 -24.17 12.40 3.62
CA ASP A 40 -24.88 13.58 4.15
C ASP A 40 -25.59 14.37 3.04
N GLU A 41 -24.89 14.60 1.91
CA GLU A 41 -25.46 15.29 0.75
C GLU A 41 -26.65 14.52 0.11
N LEU A 42 -26.65 13.19 0.22
CA LEU A 42 -27.72 12.31 -0.31
C LEU A 42 -28.81 11.97 0.72
N GLY A 43 -28.67 12.45 1.96
CA GLY A 43 -29.56 12.10 3.05
C GLY A 43 -29.43 10.63 3.49
N ILE A 44 -28.26 10.04 3.34
CA ILE A 44 -27.91 8.69 3.75
C ILE A 44 -26.82 8.78 4.83
N PRO A 45 -27.18 8.86 6.12
CA PRO A 45 -26.22 9.10 7.20
C PRO A 45 -25.30 7.90 7.42
N HIS A 46 -24.15 8.14 8.05
CA HIS A 46 -23.19 7.12 8.49
C HIS A 46 -22.51 6.34 7.36
N MET A 47 -22.43 6.91 6.16
CA MET A 47 -21.77 6.24 5.04
C MET A 47 -20.26 6.06 5.27
N GLY A 48 -19.64 6.92 6.08
CA GLY A 48 -18.24 6.75 6.48
C GLY A 48 -17.97 5.44 7.24
N ASP A 49 -18.92 5.03 8.10
CA ASP A 49 -18.79 3.77 8.84
C ASP A 49 -18.99 2.53 7.96
N VAL A 50 -19.72 2.67 6.86
CA VAL A 50 -19.97 1.58 5.91
C VAL A 50 -18.70 1.04 5.26
N ILE A 51 -17.64 1.85 5.20
CA ILE A 51 -16.34 1.41 4.65
C ILE A 51 -15.83 0.15 5.37
N TYR A 52 -15.95 0.08 6.69
CA TYR A 52 -15.50 -1.07 7.49
C TYR A 52 -16.24 -2.37 7.18
N HIS A 53 -17.48 -2.27 6.70
CA HIS A 53 -18.30 -3.42 6.32
C HIS A 53 -18.03 -3.89 4.88
N THR A 54 -17.33 -3.09 4.11
CA THR A 54 -17.08 -3.35 2.67
C THR A 54 -15.62 -3.56 2.33
N LEU A 55 -14.75 -3.61 3.36
CA LEU A 55 -13.32 -3.87 3.20
C LEU A 55 -13.07 -5.19 2.47
N GLY A 56 -12.15 -5.14 1.50
CA GLY A 56 -11.81 -6.32 0.69
C GLY A 56 -12.85 -6.74 -0.34
N MET A 57 -14.02 -6.10 -0.39
CA MET A 57 -15.03 -6.39 -1.41
C MET A 57 -14.65 -5.73 -2.75
N ASN A 58 -14.86 -6.46 -3.83
CA ASN A 58 -14.83 -5.86 -5.16
C ASN A 58 -16.07 -4.95 -5.37
N ARG A 59 -16.08 -4.19 -6.47
CA ARG A 59 -17.17 -3.24 -6.78
C ARG A 59 -18.56 -3.90 -6.79
N THR A 60 -18.67 -5.11 -7.33
CA THR A 60 -19.95 -5.84 -7.40
C THR A 60 -20.46 -6.18 -6.01
N GLY A 61 -19.63 -6.82 -5.18
CA GLY A 61 -19.99 -7.21 -3.82
C GLY A 61 -20.34 -6.00 -2.94
N ARG A 62 -19.59 -4.89 -3.08
CA ARG A 62 -19.90 -3.63 -2.40
C ARG A 62 -21.24 -3.04 -2.83
N ASN A 63 -21.55 -3.06 -4.13
CA ASN A 63 -22.84 -2.58 -4.62
C ASN A 63 -24.02 -3.43 -4.13
N GLU A 64 -23.82 -4.76 -4.06
CA GLU A 64 -24.82 -5.67 -3.47
C GLU A 64 -25.04 -5.40 -1.98
N TYR A 65 -23.95 -5.17 -1.23
CA TYR A 65 -24.02 -4.78 0.16
C TYR A 65 -24.84 -3.50 0.34
N PHE A 66 -24.58 -2.45 -0.47
CA PHE A 66 -25.29 -1.18 -0.38
C PHE A 66 -26.78 -1.35 -0.67
N ARG A 67 -27.18 -2.10 -1.71
CA ARG A 67 -28.58 -2.39 -2.00
C ARG A 67 -29.28 -3.13 -0.86
N LYS A 68 -28.57 -4.09 -0.27
CA LYS A 68 -29.18 -4.96 0.76
C LYS A 68 -29.28 -4.31 2.13
N TYR A 69 -28.27 -3.53 2.53
CA TYR A 69 -28.13 -3.08 3.92
C TYR A 69 -28.30 -1.57 4.09
N ILE A 70 -28.21 -0.78 3.02
CA ILE A 70 -28.37 0.67 3.09
C ILE A 70 -29.74 1.04 2.50
N ARG A 71 -29.91 0.85 1.18
CA ARG A 71 -31.19 1.01 0.51
C ARG A 71 -31.18 0.37 -0.89
N GLU A 72 -32.31 -0.22 -1.30
CA GLU A 72 -32.45 -0.97 -2.55
C GLU A 72 -32.17 -0.09 -3.80
N ASP A 73 -32.65 1.14 -3.78
CA ASP A 73 -32.48 2.15 -4.82
C ASP A 73 -31.25 3.04 -4.60
N PHE A 74 -30.15 2.48 -4.09
CA PHE A 74 -28.95 3.25 -3.77
C PHE A 74 -28.41 4.01 -5.00
N PRO A 75 -28.14 5.34 -4.90
CA PRO A 75 -27.76 6.19 -6.03
C PRO A 75 -26.27 6.07 -6.35
N PHE A 76 -25.83 4.94 -6.92
CA PHE A 76 -24.40 4.62 -7.15
C PHE A 76 -23.61 5.65 -7.94
N GLU A 77 -24.21 6.21 -9.00
CA GLU A 77 -23.52 7.18 -9.87
C GLU A 77 -23.29 8.48 -9.12
N GLU A 78 -24.31 8.99 -8.46
CA GLU A 78 -24.25 10.24 -7.72
C GLU A 78 -23.35 10.11 -6.49
N PHE A 79 -23.48 9.02 -5.72
CA PHE A 79 -22.60 8.73 -4.59
C PHE A 79 -21.14 8.65 -5.03
N GLY A 80 -20.87 7.95 -6.14
CA GLY A 80 -19.51 7.85 -6.68
C GLY A 80 -18.94 9.19 -7.17
N ARG A 81 -19.78 10.06 -7.74
CA ARG A 81 -19.39 11.42 -8.13
C ARG A 81 -19.06 12.26 -6.90
N LEU A 82 -19.97 12.34 -5.94
CA LEU A 82 -19.82 13.12 -4.71
C LEU A 82 -18.60 12.65 -3.89
N THR A 83 -18.41 11.33 -3.80
CA THR A 83 -17.22 10.77 -3.12
C THR A 83 -15.92 11.27 -3.76
N ARG A 84 -15.81 11.23 -5.09
CA ARG A 84 -14.62 11.73 -5.79
C ARG A 84 -14.43 13.24 -5.58
N ASP A 85 -15.50 14.02 -5.73
CA ASP A 85 -15.45 15.47 -5.56
C ASP A 85 -15.04 15.85 -4.14
N ASN A 86 -15.60 15.18 -3.12
CA ASN A 86 -15.28 15.41 -1.72
C ASN A 86 -13.87 14.94 -1.36
N PHE A 87 -13.42 13.80 -1.91
CA PHE A 87 -12.04 13.35 -1.74
C PHE A 87 -11.06 14.42 -2.20
N TRP A 88 -11.23 14.95 -3.41
CA TRP A 88 -10.34 15.98 -3.93
C TRP A 88 -10.46 17.32 -3.19
N LYS A 89 -11.64 17.73 -2.74
CA LYS A 89 -11.79 18.90 -1.86
C LYS A 89 -10.96 18.77 -0.57
N ILE A 90 -10.96 17.58 0.03
CA ILE A 90 -10.16 17.32 1.24
C ILE A 90 -8.67 17.35 0.90
N VAL A 91 -8.24 16.62 -0.13
CA VAL A 91 -6.84 16.52 -0.54
C VAL A 91 -6.28 17.87 -0.98
N ASP A 92 -7.05 18.68 -1.71
CA ASP A 92 -6.60 20.01 -2.13
C ASP A 92 -6.43 20.99 -0.95
N LYS A 93 -7.26 20.83 0.08
CA LYS A 93 -7.21 21.68 1.28
C LYS A 93 -6.17 21.23 2.31
N GLU A 94 -6.05 19.93 2.55
CA GLU A 94 -5.32 19.35 3.67
C GLU A 94 -4.07 18.57 3.23
N GLY A 95 -3.97 18.22 1.95
CA GLY A 95 -3.00 17.27 1.42
C GLY A 95 -3.40 15.82 1.70
N LEU A 96 -2.66 14.87 1.13
CA LEU A 96 -2.79 13.44 1.42
C LEU A 96 -1.68 13.07 2.43
N PRO A 97 -2.02 12.71 3.68
CA PRO A 97 -1.02 12.46 4.71
C PRO A 97 -0.16 11.23 4.37
N LEU A 98 1.14 11.32 4.63
CA LEU A 98 2.03 10.16 4.58
C LEU A 98 1.83 9.30 5.84
N LYS A 99 1.90 7.98 5.65
CA LYS A 99 1.91 7.02 6.76
C LYS A 99 3.24 7.11 7.53
N LYS A 100 3.21 6.64 8.79
CA LYS A 100 4.38 6.64 9.67
C LYS A 100 5.52 5.82 9.09
N GLY A 101 6.72 6.41 9.05
CA GLY A 101 7.95 5.73 8.60
C GLY A 101 8.22 5.79 7.10
N VAL A 102 7.34 6.40 6.30
CA VAL A 102 7.53 6.50 4.84
C VAL A 102 8.81 7.23 4.49
N LYS A 103 8.98 8.46 4.98
CA LYS A 103 10.16 9.27 4.64
C LYS A 103 11.45 8.63 5.12
N GLU A 104 11.43 8.04 6.29
CA GLU A 104 12.56 7.34 6.90
C GLU A 104 12.96 6.13 6.07
N LEU A 105 12.01 5.28 5.67
CA LEU A 105 12.31 4.09 4.86
C LEU A 105 12.77 4.45 3.45
N LEU A 106 12.17 5.46 2.82
CA LEU A 106 12.62 5.93 1.50
C LEU A 106 14.04 6.52 1.56
N ALA A 107 14.33 7.36 2.57
CA ALA A 107 15.67 7.91 2.77
C ALA A 107 16.69 6.79 3.05
N TYR A 108 16.33 5.80 3.88
CA TYR A 108 17.14 4.63 4.12
C TYR A 108 17.42 3.87 2.80
N GLY A 109 16.39 3.52 2.05
CA GLY A 109 16.52 2.79 0.79
C GLY A 109 17.49 3.49 -0.18
N LYS A 110 17.34 4.81 -0.33
CA LYS A 110 18.21 5.63 -1.16
C LYS A 110 19.66 5.62 -0.65
N SER A 111 19.87 5.75 0.66
CA SER A 111 21.21 5.77 1.26
C SER A 111 21.95 4.43 1.11
N GLN A 112 21.20 3.33 1.06
CA GLN A 112 21.75 1.99 0.87
C GLN A 112 21.87 1.56 -0.60
N GLY A 113 21.43 2.42 -1.53
CA GLY A 113 21.50 2.15 -2.97
C GLY A 113 20.44 1.18 -3.49
N TYR A 114 19.37 0.92 -2.74
CA TYR A 114 18.24 0.13 -3.23
C TYR A 114 17.55 0.86 -4.38
N LYS A 115 17.22 0.11 -5.44
CA LYS A 115 16.28 0.59 -6.45
C LYS A 115 14.88 0.61 -5.87
N MET A 116 14.09 1.63 -6.20
CA MET A 116 12.76 1.78 -5.61
C MET A 116 11.70 2.03 -6.67
N ALA A 117 10.58 1.33 -6.56
CA ALA A 117 9.41 1.53 -7.42
C ALA A 117 8.11 1.59 -6.62
N VAL A 118 7.10 2.20 -7.22
CA VAL A 118 5.71 2.12 -6.78
C VAL A 118 4.96 1.14 -7.68
N ALA A 119 4.09 0.30 -7.10
CA ALA A 119 3.16 -0.60 -7.78
C ALA A 119 1.75 -0.40 -7.24
N THR A 120 0.98 0.51 -7.83
CA THR A 120 -0.35 0.92 -7.34
C THR A 120 -1.47 0.56 -8.30
N SER A 121 -2.64 0.18 -7.77
CA SER A 121 -3.87 0.00 -8.55
C SER A 121 -4.49 1.32 -9.03
N SER A 122 -4.03 2.45 -8.52
CA SER A 122 -4.48 3.79 -8.91
C SER A 122 -4.00 4.18 -10.31
N SER A 123 -4.66 5.17 -10.92
CA SER A 123 -4.25 5.71 -12.22
C SER A 123 -2.93 6.50 -12.10
N ARG A 124 -2.21 6.62 -13.23
CA ARG A 124 -0.95 7.36 -13.27
C ARG A 124 -1.11 8.82 -12.87
N GLU A 125 -2.18 9.47 -13.33
CA GLU A 125 -2.47 10.86 -12.98
C GLU A 125 -2.60 11.05 -11.47
N TYR A 126 -3.40 10.22 -10.82
CA TYR A 126 -3.59 10.23 -9.37
C TYR A 126 -2.28 9.93 -8.62
N ALA A 127 -1.59 8.87 -9.00
CA ALA A 127 -0.37 8.44 -8.33
C ALA A 127 0.73 9.51 -8.41
N MET A 128 1.06 9.98 -9.60
CA MET A 128 2.10 10.99 -9.79
C MET A 128 1.74 12.31 -9.13
N GLY A 129 0.47 12.73 -9.22
CA GLY A 129 0.00 13.96 -8.56
C GLY A 129 0.24 13.95 -7.06
N ASN A 130 -0.06 12.82 -6.38
CA ASN A 130 0.13 12.70 -4.93
C ASN A 130 1.60 12.52 -4.54
N LEU A 131 2.38 11.73 -5.27
CA LEU A 131 3.82 11.57 -5.02
C LEU A 131 4.57 12.90 -5.10
N ILE A 132 4.29 13.71 -6.14
CA ILE A 132 4.89 15.04 -6.35
C ILE A 132 4.44 16.00 -5.24
N ARG A 133 3.15 16.07 -4.91
CA ARG A 133 2.64 16.91 -3.82
C ARG A 133 3.28 16.59 -2.47
N ALA A 134 3.54 15.32 -2.20
CA ALA A 134 4.19 14.86 -0.97
C ALA A 134 5.72 15.04 -1.00
N GLY A 135 6.30 15.36 -2.16
CA GLY A 135 7.74 15.53 -2.34
C GLY A 135 8.54 14.23 -2.20
N ILE A 136 7.90 13.09 -2.51
CA ILE A 136 8.55 11.77 -2.41
C ILE A 136 8.81 11.11 -3.77
N ASP A 137 8.33 11.71 -4.86
CA ASP A 137 8.57 11.22 -6.23
C ASP A 137 10.07 11.04 -6.55
N PRO A 138 11.02 11.88 -6.07
CA PRO A 138 12.44 11.72 -6.42
C PRO A 138 13.11 10.47 -5.79
N TYR A 139 12.42 9.76 -4.91
CA TYR A 139 12.92 8.51 -4.36
C TYR A 139 12.72 7.32 -5.30
N PHE A 140 11.77 7.40 -6.23
CA PHE A 140 11.37 6.26 -7.05
C PHE A 140 12.02 6.28 -8.43
N ASP A 141 12.66 5.17 -8.79
CA ASP A 141 13.21 4.94 -10.13
C ASP A 141 12.09 4.63 -11.14
N SER A 142 10.94 4.10 -10.67
CA SER A 142 9.80 3.74 -11.51
C SER A 142 8.48 3.80 -10.75
N VAL A 143 7.38 4.06 -11.48
CA VAL A 143 6.00 4.05 -10.97
C VAL A 143 5.12 3.28 -11.95
N ILE A 144 4.63 2.11 -11.54
CA ILE A 144 3.71 1.28 -12.29
C ILE A 144 2.30 1.44 -11.71
N CYS A 145 1.36 1.82 -12.56
CA CYS A 145 0.00 2.20 -12.19
C CYS A 145 -1.03 1.23 -12.77
N GLY A 146 -2.25 1.25 -12.22
CA GLY A 146 -3.33 0.35 -12.61
C GLY A 146 -3.74 0.47 -14.08
N ASP A 147 -3.59 1.65 -14.69
CA ASP A 147 -3.83 1.90 -16.11
C ASP A 147 -2.69 1.43 -17.06
N MET A 148 -1.60 0.91 -16.48
CA MET A 148 -0.46 0.33 -17.23
C MET A 148 -0.48 -1.20 -17.26
N VAL A 149 -1.46 -1.85 -16.61
CA VAL A 149 -1.59 -3.32 -16.53
C VAL A 149 -2.92 -3.78 -17.11
N LYS A 150 -2.97 -5.03 -17.56
CA LYS A 150 -4.20 -5.64 -18.09
C LYS A 150 -5.02 -6.29 -16.97
N LYS A 151 -4.35 -6.78 -15.95
CA LYS A 151 -4.96 -7.48 -14.82
C LYS A 151 -4.60 -6.80 -13.51
N ALA A 152 -5.64 -6.51 -12.72
CA ALA A 152 -5.48 -5.89 -11.40
C ALA A 152 -5.03 -6.92 -10.35
N LYS A 153 -4.47 -6.43 -9.22
CA LYS A 153 -4.24 -7.25 -8.02
C LYS A 153 -5.52 -8.05 -7.68
N PRO A 154 -5.45 -9.34 -7.38
CA PRO A 154 -4.26 -10.10 -6.95
C PRO A 154 -3.41 -10.72 -8.08
N ASP A 155 -3.65 -10.44 -9.36
CA ASP A 155 -2.77 -10.89 -10.44
C ASP A 155 -1.35 -10.30 -10.26
N PRO A 156 -0.27 -11.06 -10.51
CA PRO A 156 1.10 -10.61 -10.28
C PRO A 156 1.60 -9.57 -11.28
N GLU A 157 0.87 -9.26 -12.35
CA GLU A 157 1.34 -8.44 -13.47
C GLU A 157 1.95 -7.11 -13.04
N ILE A 158 1.34 -6.42 -12.08
CA ILE A 158 1.81 -5.09 -11.67
C ILE A 158 3.18 -5.15 -10.97
N TYR A 159 3.41 -6.17 -10.13
CA TYR A 159 4.69 -6.36 -9.45
C TYR A 159 5.76 -6.89 -10.40
N GLN A 160 5.40 -7.77 -11.33
CA GLN A 160 6.31 -8.23 -12.38
C GLN A 160 6.80 -7.05 -13.23
N LYS A 161 5.89 -6.17 -13.67
CA LYS A 161 6.27 -4.95 -14.41
C LYS A 161 7.12 -3.99 -13.58
N ALA A 162 6.86 -3.88 -12.28
CA ALA A 162 7.68 -3.06 -11.39
C ALA A 162 9.10 -3.59 -11.29
N SER A 163 9.31 -4.89 -11.07
CA SER A 163 10.66 -5.49 -11.05
C SER A 163 11.36 -5.38 -12.39
N GLU A 164 10.64 -5.64 -13.49
CA GLU A 164 11.16 -5.51 -14.85
C GLU A 164 11.64 -4.07 -15.13
N SER A 165 10.86 -3.05 -14.74
CA SER A 165 11.20 -1.65 -14.93
C SER A 165 12.47 -1.22 -14.17
N LEU A 166 12.79 -1.90 -13.07
CA LEU A 166 14.01 -1.70 -12.30
C LEU A 166 15.20 -2.51 -12.83
N GLY A 167 14.94 -3.48 -13.71
CA GLY A 167 15.95 -4.44 -14.18
C GLY A 167 16.43 -5.40 -13.08
N ILE A 168 15.58 -5.69 -12.08
CA ILE A 168 15.92 -6.53 -10.93
C ILE A 168 14.95 -7.71 -10.87
N PRO A 169 15.43 -8.97 -10.86
CA PRO A 169 14.57 -10.13 -10.74
C PRO A 169 13.71 -10.12 -9.47
N PRO A 170 12.46 -10.62 -9.50
CA PRO A 170 11.52 -10.54 -8.37
C PRO A 170 12.05 -11.12 -7.06
N GLU A 171 12.84 -12.19 -7.09
CA GLU A 171 13.43 -12.84 -5.92
C GLU A 171 14.42 -11.94 -5.15
N TYR A 172 14.90 -10.86 -5.77
CA TYR A 172 15.74 -9.83 -5.13
C TYR A 172 14.96 -8.57 -4.77
N CYS A 173 13.62 -8.60 -4.88
CA CYS A 173 12.73 -7.50 -4.54
C CYS A 173 12.02 -7.78 -3.22
N MET A 174 11.94 -6.74 -2.39
CA MET A 174 11.06 -6.68 -1.23
C MET A 174 9.85 -5.81 -1.57
N ALA A 175 8.66 -6.40 -1.53
CA ALA A 175 7.40 -5.67 -1.66
C ALA A 175 6.88 -5.23 -0.29
N PHE A 176 6.27 -4.05 -0.24
CA PHE A 176 5.58 -3.51 0.92
C PHE A 176 4.11 -3.30 0.57
N GLU A 177 3.22 -3.85 1.39
CA GLU A 177 1.78 -3.90 1.12
C GLU A 177 0.96 -3.77 2.40
N ASP A 178 -0.26 -3.25 2.27
CA ASP A 178 -1.21 -3.10 3.37
C ASP A 178 -2.39 -4.08 3.29
N ALA A 179 -2.68 -4.61 2.09
CA ALA A 179 -3.91 -5.35 1.79
C ALA A 179 -3.67 -6.77 1.26
N PRO A 180 -4.55 -7.74 1.59
CA PRO A 180 -4.41 -9.15 1.16
C PRO A 180 -4.26 -9.35 -0.35
N GLY A 181 -4.99 -8.58 -1.16
CA GLY A 181 -4.91 -8.69 -2.63
C GLY A 181 -3.54 -8.30 -3.19
N GLY A 182 -2.91 -7.29 -2.60
CA GLY A 182 -1.57 -6.88 -2.98
C GLY A 182 -0.51 -7.86 -2.52
N ILE A 183 -0.66 -8.43 -1.32
CA ILE A 183 0.26 -9.48 -0.82
C ILE A 183 0.23 -10.70 -1.74
N LEU A 184 -0.97 -11.16 -2.14
CA LEU A 184 -1.11 -12.26 -3.10
C LEU A 184 -0.42 -11.93 -4.42
N SER A 185 -0.61 -10.71 -4.94
CA SER A 185 -0.02 -10.24 -6.19
C SER A 185 1.52 -10.24 -6.12
N ALA A 186 2.10 -9.65 -5.08
CA ALA A 186 3.55 -9.59 -4.90
C ALA A 186 4.18 -10.99 -4.66
N HIS A 187 3.53 -11.82 -3.84
CA HIS A 187 3.97 -13.18 -3.57
C HIS A 187 3.95 -14.04 -4.85
N GLN A 188 2.87 -13.96 -5.65
CA GLN A 188 2.77 -14.66 -6.93
C GLN A 188 3.78 -14.16 -7.97
N ALA A 189 4.20 -12.90 -7.87
CA ALA A 189 5.31 -12.37 -8.67
C ALA A 189 6.68 -12.93 -8.26
N GLY A 190 6.78 -13.65 -7.14
CA GLY A 190 8.03 -14.24 -6.64
C GLY A 190 8.82 -13.35 -5.69
N MET A 191 8.18 -12.30 -5.14
CA MET A 191 8.83 -11.36 -4.22
C MET A 191 8.71 -11.79 -2.77
N GLN A 192 9.62 -11.32 -1.92
CA GLN A 192 9.41 -11.28 -0.48
C GLN A 192 8.45 -10.12 -0.14
N VAL A 193 7.53 -10.33 0.81
CA VAL A 193 6.50 -9.33 1.11
C VAL A 193 6.53 -8.98 2.59
N ILE A 194 6.62 -7.70 2.91
CA ILE A 194 6.33 -7.16 4.24
C ILE A 194 4.93 -6.55 4.20
N MET A 195 4.08 -7.00 5.12
CA MET A 195 2.76 -6.40 5.31
C MET A 195 2.81 -5.33 6.39
N VAL A 196 2.22 -4.18 6.09
CA VAL A 196 1.91 -3.11 7.06
C VAL A 196 0.41 -2.89 7.02
N PRO A 197 -0.38 -3.61 7.84
CA PRO A 197 -1.84 -3.57 7.77
C PRO A 197 -2.38 -2.15 7.98
N ASP A 198 -3.33 -1.73 7.16
CA ASP A 198 -4.13 -0.53 7.38
C ASP A 198 -5.49 -0.91 7.96
N LEU A 199 -6.54 -0.97 7.14
CA LEU A 199 -7.89 -1.30 7.61
C LEU A 199 -8.14 -2.81 7.76
N VAL A 200 -7.40 -3.66 7.02
CA VAL A 200 -7.59 -5.13 7.02
C VAL A 200 -6.44 -5.82 7.73
N GLN A 201 -6.76 -6.54 8.81
CA GLN A 201 -5.78 -7.38 9.47
C GLN A 201 -5.54 -8.68 8.68
N PRO A 202 -4.31 -9.19 8.64
CA PRO A 202 -4.00 -10.42 7.91
C PRO A 202 -4.64 -11.65 8.56
N THR A 203 -5.25 -12.51 7.73
CA THR A 203 -5.60 -13.88 8.14
C THR A 203 -4.35 -14.73 8.28
N GLU A 204 -4.47 -15.94 8.87
CA GLU A 204 -3.34 -16.88 8.98
C GLU A 204 -2.79 -17.29 7.60
N GLU A 205 -3.66 -17.40 6.59
CA GLU A 205 -3.26 -17.70 5.20
C GLU A 205 -2.40 -16.57 4.64
N ILE A 206 -2.80 -15.33 4.84
CA ILE A 206 -2.05 -14.14 4.39
C ILE A 206 -0.73 -14.02 5.15
N ARG A 207 -0.72 -14.26 6.47
CA ARG A 207 0.52 -14.24 7.26
C ARG A 207 1.57 -15.23 6.74
N LYS A 208 1.17 -16.41 6.28
CA LYS A 208 2.07 -17.43 5.70
C LYS A 208 2.72 -16.99 4.39
N LEU A 209 2.12 -16.05 3.68
CA LEU A 209 2.66 -15.49 2.43
C LEU A 209 3.57 -14.29 2.66
N THR A 210 3.57 -13.75 3.88
CA THR A 210 4.39 -12.59 4.23
C THR A 210 5.70 -13.02 4.87
N TYR A 211 6.77 -12.33 4.53
CA TYR A 211 8.02 -12.46 5.25
C TYR A 211 7.88 -11.92 6.68
N ARG A 212 7.18 -10.80 6.83
CA ARG A 212 6.89 -10.15 8.12
C ARG A 212 5.63 -9.31 8.07
N VAL A 213 4.98 -9.13 9.22
CA VAL A 213 3.94 -8.14 9.46
C VAL A 213 4.49 -7.11 10.43
N CYS A 214 4.42 -5.83 10.07
CA CYS A 214 4.88 -4.69 10.87
C CYS A 214 3.71 -3.76 11.18
N ASP A 215 3.76 -3.03 12.29
CA ASP A 215 2.71 -2.05 12.63
C ASP A 215 2.84 -0.76 11.82
N SER A 216 4.05 -0.45 11.33
CA SER A 216 4.34 0.70 10.49
C SER A 216 5.59 0.48 9.62
N LEU A 217 5.79 1.31 8.59
CA LEU A 217 7.03 1.30 7.81
C LEU A 217 8.26 1.72 8.64
N ALA A 218 8.06 2.43 9.77
CA ALA A 218 9.14 2.75 10.69
C ALA A 218 9.76 1.51 11.34
N ASP A 219 8.96 0.45 11.53
CA ASP A 219 9.40 -0.79 12.18
C ASP A 219 10.21 -1.71 11.25
N VAL A 220 10.26 -1.36 9.96
CA VAL A 220 11.07 -2.05 8.94
C VAL A 220 12.55 -1.74 9.13
N ILE A 221 12.86 -0.48 9.49
CA ILE A 221 14.20 -0.03 9.79
C ILE A 221 14.42 -0.20 11.30
N GLY A 222 15.27 -1.13 11.70
CA GLY A 222 15.51 -1.35 13.12
C GLY A 222 16.40 -0.33 13.78
N ASP A 223 16.25 -0.24 15.09
CA ASP A 223 17.19 0.39 16.02
C ASP A 223 18.48 -0.46 16.26
N GLY A 224 18.74 -1.43 15.40
CA GLY A 224 19.82 -2.40 15.52
C GLY A 224 19.49 -3.61 16.42
N LYS A 225 18.30 -3.64 17.05
CA LYS A 225 17.86 -4.75 17.93
C LYS A 225 16.59 -5.47 17.44
N SER A 226 15.71 -4.78 16.74
CA SER A 226 14.40 -5.30 16.35
C SER A 226 14.02 -5.08 14.89
N GLY A 227 14.73 -4.23 14.13
CA GLY A 227 14.41 -3.95 12.74
C GLY A 227 15.04 -4.96 11.79
N PHE A 228 14.43 -5.07 10.61
CA PHE A 228 14.85 -6.01 9.58
C PHE A 228 16.11 -5.53 8.83
N PHE A 229 16.18 -4.23 8.55
CA PHE A 229 17.35 -3.62 7.90
C PHE A 229 18.18 -2.87 8.95
N PRO A 230 19.51 -3.05 8.97
CA PRO A 230 20.38 -2.39 9.95
C PRO A 230 20.42 -0.87 9.72
N VAL A 231 20.40 -0.09 10.80
CA VAL A 231 20.61 1.36 10.73
C VAL A 231 22.01 1.64 10.20
N PRO A 232 22.19 2.53 9.20
CA PRO A 232 23.51 2.93 8.73
C PRO A 232 24.26 3.63 9.87
N GLY A 233 25.43 3.12 10.25
CA GLY A 233 26.31 3.76 11.21
C GLY A 233 26.11 3.38 12.68
N GLY A 234 25.45 2.27 12.99
CA GLY A 234 25.44 1.70 14.33
C GLY A 234 26.87 1.42 14.79
N PHE A 235 27.42 2.30 15.63
CA PHE A 235 28.71 2.12 16.30
C PHE A 235 28.69 0.77 17.00
N GLN A 236 29.55 -0.14 16.56
CA GLN A 236 30.00 -1.22 17.43
C GLN A 236 30.72 -0.56 18.60
N ALA A 237 30.03 -0.48 19.76
CA ALA A 237 30.71 -0.23 21.02
C ALA A 237 31.70 -1.39 21.21
N ARG A 238 32.97 -1.09 21.18
CA ARG A 238 34.07 -1.99 21.56
C ARG A 238 34.02 -2.27 23.05
#